data_8747e23b56b72d03b58fc9e0989dc772
#
_entry.id   8747e23b56b72d03b58fc9e0989dc772
#
_cell.length_a   1.000
_cell.length_b   1.000
_cell.length_c   1.000
_cell.angle_alpha   90.00
_cell.angle_beta   90.00
_cell.angle_gamma   90.00
#
_symmetry.space_group_name_H-M   'P 1'
#
loop_
_entity.id
_entity.type
_entity.pdbx_description
1 polymer ?
#
loop_
_entity_poly.entity_id
_entity_poly.type
_entity_poly.pdbx_seq_one_letter_code
_entity_poly.pdbx_strand_id
1 'polypeptide(L)'
;MNPSMIILYVLVALVVIYILRGIKIVSQSETMIVERLGKYNRTLNAGINVILPIIEQAKETIVRRQNGGMSRTSRIDMREQVYDFDKQSVITKDNVMTEINALLYFQIVDPMKAVYEIQNLPVAIEKLTQTTLRNVVGEMELDETLTSRDTINSKLRNVLDDATNKWGVKVNRVELQDITPPESIRRTMELQMQAERNRRAEILKAEGEKQSQILNSEGEKQAEINAAEAEKQANILKAEGEAKAKVLQAEAEATAIRNIAEAVADRGADPVNYLLAVKYIETLKEVAGGQQNKTVYLPYEASNLLGSLGGIKDMFGK
;
A
#
# COMPACT_ATOMS: atom_id res chain seq x y z
N MET A 1 -17.59 -71.90 51.81
CA MET A 1 -18.27 -70.63 51.63
C MET A 1 -19.73 -70.82 51.56
N ASN A 2 -20.52 -70.14 52.42
CA ASN A 2 -21.94 -70.26 52.35
C ASN A 2 -22.51 -69.79 51.02
N PRO A 3 -23.39 -70.54 50.38
CA PRO A 3 -23.96 -70.22 49.06
C PRO A 3 -24.59 -68.81 49.03
N SER A 4 -25.15 -68.34 50.16
CA SER A 4 -25.64 -66.94 50.28
C SER A 4 -24.60 -65.86 50.13
N MET A 5 -23.37 -66.09 50.60
CA MET A 5 -22.26 -65.14 50.46
C MET A 5 -21.81 -65.06 48.99
N ILE A 6 -21.83 -66.17 48.26
CA ILE A 6 -21.48 -66.19 46.83
C ILE A 6 -22.50 -65.37 46.02
N ILE A 7 -23.75 -65.51 46.26
CA ILE A 7 -24.85 -64.76 45.64
C ILE A 7 -24.69 -63.27 45.92
N LEU A 8 -24.35 -62.91 47.15
CA LEU A 8 -24.15 -61.51 47.55
C LEU A 8 -22.93 -60.89 46.76
N TYR A 9 -21.81 -61.61 46.68
CA TYR A 9 -20.64 -61.11 45.93
C TYR A 9 -20.94 -60.96 44.42
N VAL A 10 -21.67 -61.89 43.81
CA VAL A 10 -22.07 -61.79 42.40
C VAL A 10 -23.01 -60.61 42.21
N LEU A 11 -23.93 -60.35 43.09
CA LEU A 11 -24.85 -59.20 43.01
C LEU A 11 -24.10 -57.87 43.14
N VAL A 12 -23.18 -57.75 44.10
CA VAL A 12 -22.32 -56.57 44.27
C VAL A 12 -21.43 -56.35 43.03
N ALA A 13 -20.82 -57.41 42.49
CA ALA A 13 -20.02 -57.32 41.26
C ALA A 13 -20.85 -56.87 40.07
N LEU A 14 -22.07 -57.31 39.90
CA LEU A 14 -23.01 -56.86 38.86
C LEU A 14 -23.36 -55.41 39.00
N VAL A 15 -23.63 -54.92 40.23
CA VAL A 15 -23.91 -53.49 40.50
C VAL A 15 -22.67 -52.64 40.19
N VAL A 16 -21.49 -53.07 40.58
CA VAL A 16 -20.23 -52.34 40.25
C VAL A 16 -20.02 -52.27 38.75
N ILE A 17 -20.18 -53.41 38.04
CA ILE A 17 -20.08 -53.41 36.56
C ILE A 17 -21.07 -52.50 35.90
N TYR A 18 -22.31 -52.47 36.45
CA TYR A 18 -23.37 -51.60 35.95
C TYR A 18 -23.04 -50.11 36.13
N ILE A 19 -22.52 -49.73 37.29
CA ILE A 19 -22.07 -48.33 37.55
C ILE A 19 -20.92 -47.96 36.64
N LEU A 20 -19.91 -48.84 36.52
CA LEU A 20 -18.74 -48.59 35.67
C LEU A 20 -19.08 -48.42 34.16
N ARG A 21 -20.05 -49.19 33.66
CA ARG A 21 -20.59 -49.03 32.30
C ARG A 21 -21.37 -47.76 32.09
N GLY A 22 -21.93 -47.19 33.16
CA GLY A 22 -22.68 -45.93 33.14
C GLY A 22 -21.80 -44.70 33.05
N ILE A 23 -20.53 -44.78 33.39
CA ILE A 23 -19.61 -43.64 33.33
C ILE A 23 -19.21 -43.37 31.87
N LYS A 24 -19.50 -42.16 31.38
CA LYS A 24 -19.08 -41.64 30.05
C LYS A 24 -18.25 -40.39 30.24
N ILE A 25 -17.08 -40.42 29.65
CA ILE A 25 -16.16 -39.27 29.65
C ILE A 25 -16.34 -38.59 28.26
N VAL A 26 -16.70 -37.31 28.27
CA VAL A 26 -16.88 -36.46 27.09
C VAL A 26 -15.77 -35.45 27.03
N SER A 27 -15.08 -35.36 25.89
CA SER A 27 -13.98 -34.41 25.68
C SER A 27 -14.51 -32.96 25.64
N GLN A 28 -13.63 -31.96 25.89
CA GLN A 28 -14.05 -30.57 26.05
C GLN A 28 -14.75 -29.96 24.81
N SER A 29 -14.39 -30.41 23.63
CA SER A 29 -14.99 -29.92 22.37
C SER A 29 -16.08 -30.80 21.81
N GLU A 30 -16.49 -31.82 22.55
CA GLU A 30 -17.51 -32.80 22.13
C GLU A 30 -18.74 -32.71 23.03
N THR A 31 -19.88 -33.15 22.51
CA THR A 31 -21.10 -33.37 23.25
C THR A 31 -21.70 -34.72 22.87
N MET A 32 -22.54 -35.26 23.75
CA MET A 32 -23.28 -36.50 23.48
C MET A 32 -24.76 -36.28 23.82
N ILE A 33 -25.64 -36.84 22.98
CA ILE A 33 -27.08 -36.82 23.21
C ILE A 33 -27.47 -38.14 23.84
N VAL A 34 -28.26 -38.04 24.91
CA VAL A 34 -28.79 -39.21 25.62
C VAL A 34 -30.29 -39.28 25.44
N GLU A 35 -30.73 -40.44 24.94
CA GLU A 35 -32.15 -40.83 24.88
C GLU A 35 -32.50 -41.72 26.06
N ARG A 36 -33.68 -41.50 26.64
CA ARG A 36 -34.30 -42.37 27.64
C ARG A 36 -35.52 -43.01 27.02
N LEU A 37 -35.53 -44.32 26.84
CA LEU A 37 -36.61 -45.09 26.20
C LEU A 37 -37.05 -44.49 24.84
N GLY A 38 -36.07 -44.05 24.03
CA GLY A 38 -36.33 -43.51 22.71
C GLY A 38 -36.71 -42.02 22.68
N LYS A 39 -36.83 -41.35 23.84
CA LYS A 39 -37.09 -39.90 23.91
C LYS A 39 -35.84 -39.14 24.33
N TYR A 40 -35.61 -37.98 23.72
CA TYR A 40 -34.55 -37.06 24.15
C TYR A 40 -34.69 -36.77 25.66
N ASN A 41 -33.61 -36.95 26.39
CA ASN A 41 -33.56 -36.70 27.83
C ASN A 41 -32.66 -35.47 28.14
N ARG A 42 -31.39 -35.52 27.74
CA ARG A 42 -30.43 -34.47 28.01
C ARG A 42 -29.22 -34.54 27.05
N THR A 43 -28.49 -33.43 26.95
CA THR A 43 -27.21 -33.36 26.31
C THR A 43 -26.11 -33.44 27.36
N LEU A 44 -25.14 -34.32 27.19
CA LEU A 44 -23.97 -34.45 28.04
C LEU A 44 -22.89 -33.47 27.58
N ASN A 45 -22.52 -32.56 28.44
CA ASN A 45 -21.42 -31.62 28.22
C ASN A 45 -20.06 -32.27 28.58
N ALA A 46 -18.98 -31.58 28.24
CA ALA A 46 -17.63 -32.02 28.57
C ALA A 46 -17.44 -32.34 30.04
N GLY A 47 -16.71 -33.44 30.30
CA GLY A 47 -16.42 -33.93 31.63
C GLY A 47 -16.94 -35.37 31.90
N ILE A 48 -17.01 -35.76 33.18
CA ILE A 48 -17.47 -37.06 33.61
C ILE A 48 -19.01 -37.00 33.74
N ASN A 49 -19.67 -37.84 32.99
CA ASN A 49 -21.12 -37.97 33.00
C ASN A 49 -21.54 -39.39 33.36
N VAL A 50 -22.67 -39.53 34.01
CA VAL A 50 -23.21 -40.85 34.37
C VAL A 50 -24.53 -41.06 33.62
N ILE A 51 -24.64 -42.17 32.92
CA ILE A 51 -25.87 -42.63 32.24
C ILE A 51 -26.34 -43.95 32.88
N LEU A 52 -27.64 -44.21 32.78
CA LEU A 52 -28.24 -45.45 33.23
C LEU A 52 -28.30 -46.46 32.07
N PRO A 53 -27.32 -47.42 31.95
CA PRO A 53 -27.13 -48.20 30.71
C PRO A 53 -28.31 -49.01 30.20
N ILE A 54 -29.28 -49.33 31.05
CA ILE A 54 -30.49 -50.10 30.67
C ILE A 54 -31.58 -49.19 30.11
N ILE A 55 -31.70 -47.98 30.61
CA ILE A 55 -32.82 -47.08 30.33
C ILE A 55 -32.37 -45.92 29.41
N GLU A 56 -31.11 -45.53 29.53
CA GLU A 56 -30.50 -44.42 28.77
C GLU A 56 -29.49 -44.96 27.77
N GLN A 57 -29.57 -44.47 26.55
CA GLN A 57 -28.63 -44.79 25.46
C GLN A 57 -28.10 -43.52 24.82
N ALA A 58 -26.81 -43.53 24.50
CA ALA A 58 -26.22 -42.44 23.72
C ALA A 58 -26.68 -42.56 22.27
N LYS A 59 -27.27 -41.52 21.72
CA LYS A 59 -27.75 -41.47 20.34
C LYS A 59 -26.57 -41.48 19.39
N GLU A 60 -26.55 -42.41 18.43
CA GLU A 60 -25.60 -42.43 17.35
C GLU A 60 -26.03 -41.46 16.24
N THR A 61 -25.10 -40.68 15.76
CA THR A 61 -25.26 -39.78 14.62
C THR A 61 -24.22 -40.09 13.53
N ILE A 62 -24.53 -39.70 12.32
CA ILE A 62 -23.63 -39.89 11.17
C ILE A 62 -22.76 -38.65 11.06
N VAL A 63 -21.43 -38.87 11.05
CA VAL A 63 -20.41 -37.82 10.90
C VAL A 63 -19.52 -38.17 9.70
N ARG A 64 -19.17 -37.17 8.91
CA ARG A 64 -18.19 -37.34 7.82
C ARG A 64 -16.77 -37.34 8.40
N ARG A 65 -15.99 -38.35 8.07
CA ARG A 65 -14.57 -38.46 8.41
C ARG A 65 -13.73 -37.60 7.48
N GLN A 66 -12.56 -37.19 7.92
CA GLN A 66 -11.59 -36.44 7.07
C GLN A 66 -11.23 -37.18 5.77
N ASN A 67 -11.33 -38.51 5.73
CA ASN A 67 -11.09 -39.34 4.52
C ASN A 67 -12.33 -39.47 3.61
N GLY A 68 -13.33 -38.60 3.76
CA GLY A 68 -14.56 -38.63 2.95
C GLY A 68 -15.56 -39.73 3.34
N GLY A 69 -15.21 -40.67 4.21
CA GLY A 69 -16.08 -41.74 4.67
C GLY A 69 -17.08 -41.27 5.72
N MET A 70 -18.25 -41.90 5.75
CA MET A 70 -19.23 -41.69 6.80
C MET A 70 -19.05 -42.71 7.95
N SER A 71 -19.05 -42.25 9.18
CA SER A 71 -19.03 -43.12 10.36
C SER A 71 -20.14 -42.78 11.34
N ARG A 72 -20.62 -43.80 12.04
CA ARG A 72 -21.56 -43.59 13.15
C ARG A 72 -20.79 -43.35 14.44
N THR A 73 -21.13 -42.34 15.15
CA THR A 73 -20.53 -41.98 16.43
C THR A 73 -21.61 -41.40 17.33
N SER A 74 -21.48 -41.59 18.65
CA SER A 74 -22.32 -40.92 19.63
C SER A 74 -21.79 -39.56 20.09
N ARG A 75 -20.60 -39.19 19.58
CA ARG A 75 -19.95 -37.90 19.92
C ARG A 75 -20.14 -36.90 18.81
N ILE A 76 -20.55 -35.71 19.15
CA ILE A 76 -20.75 -34.58 18.24
C ILE A 76 -19.64 -33.56 18.52
N ASP A 77 -18.81 -33.27 17.53
CA ASP A 77 -17.77 -32.24 17.63
C ASP A 77 -18.39 -30.86 17.46
N MET A 78 -18.16 -29.98 18.46
CA MET A 78 -18.68 -28.62 18.51
C MET A 78 -17.72 -27.59 17.90
N ARG A 79 -16.55 -28.03 17.45
CA ARG A 79 -15.56 -27.14 16.78
C ARG A 79 -16.03 -26.81 15.37
N GLU A 80 -15.44 -25.77 14.82
CA GLU A 80 -15.60 -25.45 13.40
C GLU A 80 -15.08 -26.61 12.54
N GLN A 81 -15.88 -27.04 11.60
CA GLN A 81 -15.59 -28.11 10.66
C GLN A 81 -15.52 -27.55 9.25
N VAL A 82 -14.65 -28.14 8.44
CA VAL A 82 -14.49 -27.77 7.04
C VAL A 82 -14.98 -28.93 6.17
N TYR A 83 -15.90 -28.64 5.27
CA TYR A 83 -16.33 -29.57 4.24
C TYR A 83 -15.81 -29.12 2.88
N ASP A 84 -15.07 -30.00 2.25
CA ASP A 84 -14.68 -29.87 0.85
C ASP A 84 -15.68 -30.66 0.00
N PHE A 85 -16.30 -29.98 -0.96
CA PHE A 85 -17.27 -30.56 -1.86
C PHE A 85 -16.62 -30.92 -3.18
N ASP A 86 -17.03 -32.06 -3.75
CA ASP A 86 -16.61 -32.46 -5.08
C ASP A 86 -17.00 -31.43 -6.13
N LYS A 87 -16.20 -31.34 -7.21
CA LYS A 87 -16.48 -30.47 -8.34
C LYS A 87 -17.86 -30.75 -8.92
N GLN A 88 -18.61 -29.70 -9.14
CA GLN A 88 -19.94 -29.73 -9.70
C GLN A 88 -19.99 -28.92 -10.99
N SER A 89 -20.60 -29.51 -12.02
CA SER A 89 -20.90 -28.80 -13.26
C SER A 89 -22.12 -27.90 -13.07
N VAL A 90 -21.97 -26.63 -13.35
CA VAL A 90 -23.01 -25.59 -13.34
C VAL A 90 -23.02 -24.85 -14.66
N ILE A 91 -24.15 -24.28 -15.02
CA ILE A 91 -24.31 -23.47 -16.23
C ILE A 91 -24.51 -22.03 -15.79
N THR A 92 -23.65 -21.16 -16.28
CA THR A 92 -23.71 -19.73 -16.02
C THR A 92 -24.84 -19.07 -16.85
N LYS A 93 -25.18 -17.82 -16.55
CA LYS A 93 -26.23 -17.05 -17.24
C LYS A 93 -25.97 -16.89 -18.74
N ASP A 94 -24.70 -16.79 -19.13
CA ASP A 94 -24.23 -16.74 -20.53
C ASP A 94 -24.10 -18.13 -21.20
N ASN A 95 -24.72 -19.16 -20.56
CA ASN A 95 -24.80 -20.54 -21.07
C ASN A 95 -23.48 -21.28 -21.22
N VAL A 96 -22.50 -20.94 -20.38
CA VAL A 96 -21.23 -21.66 -20.32
C VAL A 96 -21.30 -22.72 -19.21
N MET A 97 -20.96 -23.98 -19.54
CA MET A 97 -20.84 -25.05 -18.58
C MET A 97 -19.50 -24.93 -17.86
N THR A 98 -19.50 -24.75 -16.55
CA THR A 98 -18.31 -24.54 -15.74
C THR A 98 -18.28 -25.54 -14.58
N GLU A 99 -17.11 -26.08 -14.27
CA GLU A 99 -16.90 -26.91 -13.08
C GLU A 99 -16.46 -26.03 -11.92
N ILE A 100 -17.19 -26.13 -10.79
CA ILE A 100 -16.94 -25.34 -9.60
C ILE A 100 -16.97 -26.23 -8.37
N ASN A 101 -16.03 -26.00 -7.44
CA ASN A 101 -16.08 -26.57 -6.10
C ASN A 101 -15.98 -25.46 -5.03
N ALA A 102 -16.43 -25.82 -3.82
CA ALA A 102 -16.47 -24.89 -2.71
C ALA A 102 -16.08 -25.56 -1.40
N LEU A 103 -15.54 -24.77 -0.49
CA LEU A 103 -15.30 -25.10 0.91
C LEU A 103 -16.37 -24.46 1.76
N LEU A 104 -16.92 -25.23 2.69
CA LEU A 104 -17.86 -24.73 3.69
C LEU A 104 -17.27 -24.86 5.09
N TYR A 105 -17.22 -23.76 5.80
CA TYR A 105 -16.85 -23.70 7.21
C TYR A 105 -18.11 -23.53 8.03
N PHE A 106 -18.39 -24.50 8.88
CA PHE A 106 -19.59 -24.50 9.73
C PHE A 106 -19.29 -25.06 11.10
N GLN A 107 -20.16 -24.75 12.03
CA GLN A 107 -20.09 -25.19 13.42
C GLN A 107 -21.48 -25.65 13.89
N ILE A 108 -21.53 -26.75 14.61
CA ILE A 108 -22.76 -27.19 15.26
C ILE A 108 -22.93 -26.37 16.55
N VAL A 109 -24.02 -25.59 16.61
CA VAL A 109 -24.33 -24.74 17.76
C VAL A 109 -25.34 -25.40 18.66
N ASP A 110 -26.32 -26.09 18.09
CA ASP A 110 -27.35 -26.84 18.81
C ASP A 110 -27.30 -28.32 18.42
N PRO A 111 -26.64 -29.18 19.23
CA PRO A 111 -26.51 -30.60 18.93
C PRO A 111 -27.85 -31.33 18.86
N MET A 112 -28.85 -30.89 19.66
CA MET A 112 -30.16 -31.51 19.69
C MET A 112 -30.86 -31.32 18.35
N LYS A 113 -30.88 -30.11 17.82
CA LYS A 113 -31.44 -29.84 16.49
C LYS A 113 -30.67 -30.55 15.38
N ALA A 114 -29.35 -30.60 15.48
CA ALA A 114 -28.49 -31.26 14.47
C ALA A 114 -28.78 -32.78 14.33
N VAL A 115 -29.31 -33.41 15.39
CA VAL A 115 -29.58 -34.85 15.39
C VAL A 115 -31.04 -35.17 15.10
N TYR A 116 -31.99 -34.31 15.55
CA TYR A 116 -33.42 -34.65 15.46
C TYR A 116 -34.16 -33.92 14.33
N GLU A 117 -33.71 -32.73 13.92
CA GLU A 117 -34.36 -31.97 12.85
C GLU A 117 -33.99 -32.45 11.46
N ILE A 118 -32.86 -33.18 11.33
CA ILE A 118 -32.35 -33.68 10.02
C ILE A 118 -31.78 -35.10 10.19
N GLN A 119 -32.15 -35.99 9.29
CA GLN A 119 -31.70 -37.39 9.37
C GLN A 119 -30.21 -37.59 9.09
N ASN A 120 -29.65 -36.87 8.13
CA ASN A 120 -28.24 -36.97 7.70
C ASN A 120 -27.70 -35.58 7.42
N LEU A 121 -27.23 -34.92 8.46
CA LEU A 121 -26.72 -33.55 8.40
C LEU A 121 -25.64 -33.37 7.35
N PRO A 122 -24.58 -34.20 7.25
CA PRO A 122 -23.54 -34.04 6.23
C PRO A 122 -24.08 -34.03 4.81
N VAL A 123 -24.93 -34.99 4.46
CA VAL A 123 -25.53 -35.09 3.12
C VAL A 123 -26.49 -33.92 2.84
N ALA A 124 -27.26 -33.53 3.85
CA ALA A 124 -28.18 -32.41 3.68
C ALA A 124 -27.44 -31.07 3.43
N ILE A 125 -26.39 -30.82 4.18
CA ILE A 125 -25.53 -29.62 3.96
C ILE A 125 -24.89 -29.69 2.56
N GLU A 126 -24.37 -30.85 2.15
CA GLU A 126 -23.78 -31.04 0.83
C GLU A 126 -24.78 -30.71 -0.28
N LYS A 127 -25.97 -31.32 -0.24
CA LYS A 127 -27.00 -31.11 -1.27
C LYS A 127 -27.53 -29.68 -1.29
N LEU A 128 -27.70 -29.07 -0.13
CA LEU A 128 -28.11 -27.67 -0.02
C LEU A 128 -27.05 -26.77 -0.63
N THR A 129 -25.77 -26.97 -0.28
CA THR A 129 -24.66 -26.17 -0.82
C THR A 129 -24.56 -26.31 -2.34
N GLN A 130 -24.64 -27.54 -2.86
CA GLN A 130 -24.62 -27.82 -4.29
C GLN A 130 -25.75 -27.10 -5.04
N THR A 131 -26.96 -27.14 -4.48
CA THR A 131 -28.13 -26.51 -5.10
C THR A 131 -28.04 -24.98 -5.05
N THR A 132 -27.63 -24.44 -3.91
CA THR A 132 -27.46 -22.99 -3.75
C THR A 132 -26.35 -22.46 -4.64
N LEU A 133 -25.23 -23.17 -4.73
CA LEU A 133 -24.11 -22.82 -5.63
C LEU A 133 -24.58 -22.76 -7.08
N ARG A 134 -25.33 -23.79 -7.52
CA ARG A 134 -25.90 -23.82 -8.88
C ARG A 134 -26.81 -22.60 -9.15
N ASN A 135 -27.66 -22.25 -8.21
CA ASN A 135 -28.58 -21.12 -8.37
C ASN A 135 -27.83 -19.80 -8.43
N VAL A 136 -26.90 -19.55 -7.50
CA VAL A 136 -26.15 -18.30 -7.43
C VAL A 136 -25.27 -18.10 -8.67
N VAL A 137 -24.58 -19.14 -9.14
CA VAL A 137 -23.74 -19.08 -10.33
C VAL A 137 -24.58 -18.99 -11.60
N GLY A 138 -25.74 -19.66 -11.65
CA GLY A 138 -26.66 -19.59 -12.78
C GLY A 138 -27.27 -18.20 -13.02
N GLU A 139 -27.23 -17.31 -12.05
CA GLU A 139 -27.67 -15.91 -12.16
C GLU A 139 -26.56 -14.97 -12.67
N MET A 140 -25.31 -15.43 -12.74
CA MET A 140 -24.12 -14.62 -13.05
C MET A 140 -23.49 -15.04 -14.38
N GLU A 141 -22.84 -14.09 -15.05
CA GLU A 141 -22.02 -14.38 -16.22
C GLU A 141 -20.67 -14.99 -15.80
N LEU A 142 -20.01 -15.72 -16.71
CA LEU A 142 -18.73 -16.37 -16.41
C LEU A 142 -17.67 -15.38 -15.92
N ASP A 143 -17.52 -14.25 -16.59
CA ASP A 143 -16.56 -13.20 -16.21
C ASP A 143 -16.86 -12.64 -14.82
N GLU A 144 -18.14 -12.43 -14.51
CA GLU A 144 -18.58 -11.97 -13.19
C GLU A 144 -18.31 -13.04 -12.13
N THR A 145 -18.53 -14.32 -12.45
CA THR A 145 -18.26 -15.43 -11.54
C THR A 145 -16.77 -15.53 -11.19
N LEU A 146 -15.88 -15.24 -12.14
CA LEU A 146 -14.44 -15.27 -11.93
C LEU A 146 -13.93 -14.06 -11.12
N THR A 147 -14.54 -12.89 -11.30
CA THR A 147 -14.08 -11.62 -10.71
C THR A 147 -14.73 -11.28 -9.37
N SER A 148 -15.98 -11.72 -9.14
CA SER A 148 -16.81 -11.33 -8.01
C SER A 148 -16.96 -12.45 -6.95
N ARG A 149 -15.90 -13.18 -6.66
CA ARG A 149 -15.90 -14.32 -5.72
C ARG A 149 -16.44 -13.93 -4.33
N ASP A 150 -16.08 -12.77 -3.82
CA ASP A 150 -16.52 -12.29 -2.50
C ASP A 150 -18.04 -12.09 -2.44
N THR A 151 -18.63 -11.61 -3.53
CA THR A 151 -20.09 -11.45 -3.64
C THR A 151 -20.79 -12.81 -3.64
N ILE A 152 -20.25 -13.78 -4.37
CA ILE A 152 -20.78 -15.15 -4.42
C ILE A 152 -20.66 -15.80 -3.04
N ASN A 153 -19.49 -15.74 -2.42
CA ASN A 153 -19.24 -16.29 -1.10
C ASN A 153 -20.22 -15.72 -0.05
N SER A 154 -20.46 -14.41 -0.10
CA SER A 154 -21.41 -13.72 0.79
C SER A 154 -22.84 -14.15 0.56
N LYS A 155 -23.28 -14.23 -0.71
CA LYS A 155 -24.63 -14.71 -1.06
C LYS A 155 -24.83 -16.17 -0.63
N LEU A 156 -23.86 -17.05 -0.92
CA LEU A 156 -23.88 -18.45 -0.52
C LEU A 156 -23.98 -18.59 0.98
N ARG A 157 -23.12 -17.90 1.72
CA ARG A 157 -23.11 -17.92 3.19
C ARG A 157 -24.46 -17.52 3.76
N ASN A 158 -25.06 -16.43 3.30
CA ASN A 158 -26.34 -15.95 3.83
C ASN A 158 -27.47 -16.95 3.61
N VAL A 159 -27.60 -17.48 2.39
CA VAL A 159 -28.65 -18.47 2.06
C VAL A 159 -28.43 -19.79 2.83
N LEU A 160 -27.18 -20.23 2.96
CA LEU A 160 -26.87 -21.45 3.67
C LEU A 160 -27.08 -21.30 5.17
N ASP A 161 -26.65 -20.20 5.78
CA ASP A 161 -26.82 -19.92 7.21
C ASP A 161 -28.30 -19.87 7.59
N ASP A 162 -29.14 -19.18 6.82
CA ASP A 162 -30.58 -19.10 7.04
C ASP A 162 -31.24 -20.49 6.99
N ALA A 163 -30.84 -21.32 6.03
CA ALA A 163 -31.40 -22.66 5.88
C ALA A 163 -30.91 -23.64 6.95
N THR A 164 -29.63 -23.57 7.34
CA THR A 164 -29.03 -24.50 8.32
C THR A 164 -29.28 -24.14 9.76
N ASN A 165 -29.71 -22.91 10.04
CA ASN A 165 -30.09 -22.46 11.39
C ASN A 165 -31.20 -23.34 12.01
N LYS A 166 -32.15 -23.83 11.19
CA LYS A 166 -33.20 -24.76 11.63
C LYS A 166 -32.62 -26.08 12.15
N TRP A 167 -31.47 -26.48 11.63
CA TRP A 167 -30.78 -27.72 12.02
C TRP A 167 -29.75 -27.48 13.14
N GLY A 168 -29.72 -26.27 13.74
CA GLY A 168 -28.77 -25.94 14.81
C GLY A 168 -27.31 -25.85 14.34
N VAL A 169 -27.10 -25.55 13.04
CA VAL A 169 -25.80 -25.39 12.43
C VAL A 169 -25.62 -23.94 11.98
N LYS A 170 -24.49 -23.37 12.29
CA LYS A 170 -24.08 -22.03 11.86
C LYS A 170 -23.03 -22.14 10.76
N VAL A 171 -23.28 -21.50 9.64
CA VAL A 171 -22.31 -21.35 8.55
C VAL A 171 -21.50 -20.08 8.78
N ASN A 172 -20.22 -20.26 9.07
CA ASN A 172 -19.31 -19.14 9.32
C ASN A 172 -18.81 -18.53 8.01
N ARG A 173 -18.39 -19.39 7.07
CA ARG A 173 -17.79 -18.97 5.81
C ARG A 173 -18.02 -20.00 4.71
N VAL A 174 -18.14 -19.51 3.48
CA VAL A 174 -18.14 -20.31 2.25
C VAL A 174 -17.07 -19.74 1.34
N GLU A 175 -16.27 -20.58 0.73
CA GLU A 175 -15.22 -20.17 -0.20
C GLU A 175 -15.28 -21.00 -1.48
N LEU A 176 -15.35 -20.30 -2.60
CA LEU A 176 -15.13 -20.94 -3.90
C LEU A 176 -13.64 -21.24 -4.08
N GLN A 177 -13.34 -22.51 -4.38
CA GLN A 177 -11.96 -22.93 -4.67
C GLN A 177 -11.62 -22.70 -6.13
N ASP A 178 -12.04 -23.60 -6.99
CA ASP A 178 -11.73 -23.61 -8.40
C ASP A 178 -12.99 -23.29 -9.23
N ILE A 179 -12.79 -22.50 -10.26
CA ILE A 179 -13.79 -22.25 -11.31
C ILE A 179 -13.10 -22.60 -12.62
N THR A 180 -13.49 -23.72 -13.21
CA THR A 180 -12.84 -24.25 -14.40
C THR A 180 -13.80 -24.23 -15.57
N PRO A 181 -13.71 -23.25 -16.47
CA PRO A 181 -14.49 -23.23 -17.70
C PRO A 181 -13.96 -24.27 -18.70
N PRO A 182 -14.72 -24.62 -19.74
CA PRO A 182 -14.27 -25.49 -20.82
C PRO A 182 -13.01 -24.93 -21.50
N GLU A 183 -12.15 -25.83 -21.94
CA GLU A 183 -10.85 -25.48 -22.54
C GLU A 183 -10.96 -24.52 -23.74
N SER A 184 -12.01 -24.67 -24.57
CA SER A 184 -12.26 -23.78 -25.71
C SER A 184 -12.54 -22.33 -25.29
N ILE A 185 -13.33 -22.17 -24.23
CA ILE A 185 -13.67 -20.85 -23.67
C ILE A 185 -12.45 -20.26 -23.00
N ARG A 186 -11.72 -21.06 -22.20
CA ARG A 186 -10.49 -20.63 -21.52
C ARG A 186 -9.47 -20.04 -22.50
N ARG A 187 -9.21 -20.73 -23.61
CA ARG A 187 -8.29 -20.24 -24.66
C ARG A 187 -8.74 -18.93 -25.28
N THR A 188 -10.03 -18.80 -25.55
CA THR A 188 -10.59 -17.55 -26.12
C THR A 188 -10.43 -16.41 -25.13
N MET A 189 -10.74 -16.64 -23.85
CA MET A 189 -10.56 -15.64 -22.79
C MET A 189 -9.09 -15.24 -22.61
N GLU A 190 -8.16 -16.20 -22.64
CA GLU A 190 -6.73 -15.93 -22.58
C GLU A 190 -6.26 -15.01 -23.71
N LEU A 191 -6.69 -15.29 -24.96
CA LEU A 191 -6.38 -14.45 -26.11
C LEU A 191 -7.00 -13.05 -25.99
N GLN A 192 -8.26 -12.97 -25.55
CA GLN A 192 -8.94 -11.70 -25.33
C GLN A 192 -8.26 -10.88 -24.24
N MET A 193 -7.94 -11.48 -23.12
CA MET A 193 -7.22 -10.81 -22.03
C MET A 193 -5.82 -10.36 -22.45
N GLN A 194 -5.12 -11.16 -23.27
CA GLN A 194 -3.81 -10.78 -23.79
C GLN A 194 -3.93 -9.56 -24.73
N ALA A 195 -4.91 -9.56 -25.62
CA ALA A 195 -5.15 -8.43 -26.52
C ALA A 195 -5.52 -7.16 -25.73
N GLU A 196 -6.37 -7.27 -24.71
CA GLU A 196 -6.75 -6.13 -23.87
C GLU A 196 -5.57 -5.61 -23.03
N ARG A 197 -4.73 -6.50 -22.49
CA ARG A 197 -3.50 -6.10 -21.79
C ARG A 197 -2.53 -5.38 -22.71
N ASN A 198 -2.35 -5.88 -23.92
CA ASN A 198 -1.50 -5.25 -24.93
C ASN A 198 -2.03 -3.86 -25.30
N ARG A 199 -3.33 -3.73 -25.53
CA ARG A 199 -3.99 -2.45 -25.82
C ARG A 199 -3.80 -1.44 -24.68
N ARG A 200 -4.01 -1.87 -23.44
CA ARG A 200 -3.79 -1.00 -22.26
C ARG A 200 -2.33 -0.60 -22.10
N ALA A 201 -1.40 -1.52 -22.34
CA ALA A 201 0.03 -1.22 -22.29
C ALA A 201 0.43 -0.20 -23.36
N GLU A 202 -0.13 -0.29 -24.55
CA GLU A 202 0.12 0.66 -25.65
C GLU A 202 -0.44 2.06 -25.34
N ILE A 203 -1.65 2.14 -24.78
CA ILE A 203 -2.24 3.41 -24.33
C ILE A 203 -1.39 4.04 -23.22
N LEU A 204 -1.04 3.27 -22.18
CA LEU A 204 -0.21 3.77 -21.07
C LEU A 204 1.17 4.23 -21.55
N LYS A 205 1.76 3.52 -22.51
CA LYS A 205 3.03 3.92 -23.12
C LYS A 205 2.90 5.25 -23.86
N ALA A 206 1.87 5.38 -24.70
CA ALA A 206 1.62 6.63 -25.44
C ALA A 206 1.32 7.82 -24.53
N GLU A 207 0.54 7.60 -23.44
CA GLU A 207 0.30 8.61 -22.42
C GLU A 207 1.58 9.00 -21.68
N GLY A 208 2.42 8.01 -21.33
CA GLY A 208 3.72 8.22 -20.70
C GLY A 208 4.68 9.01 -21.59
N GLU A 209 4.75 8.68 -22.87
CA GLU A 209 5.56 9.41 -23.86
C GLU A 209 5.07 10.86 -24.01
N LYS A 210 3.76 11.07 -24.13
CA LYS A 210 3.15 12.42 -24.19
C LYS A 210 3.48 13.22 -22.92
N GLN A 211 3.30 12.62 -21.75
CA GLN A 211 3.59 13.30 -20.49
C GLN A 211 5.06 13.63 -20.34
N SER A 212 5.94 12.72 -20.76
CA SER A 212 7.39 12.96 -20.79
C SER A 212 7.77 14.12 -21.70
N GLN A 213 7.19 14.20 -22.91
CA GLN A 213 7.42 15.32 -23.81
C GLN A 213 6.95 16.65 -23.25
N ILE A 214 5.77 16.68 -22.62
CA ILE A 214 5.25 17.90 -21.97
C ILE A 214 6.20 18.35 -20.86
N LEU A 215 6.57 17.44 -19.94
CA LEU A 215 7.49 17.77 -18.85
C LEU A 215 8.87 18.23 -19.31
N ASN A 216 9.40 17.61 -20.35
CA ASN A 216 10.68 18.03 -20.95
C ASN A 216 10.58 19.44 -21.54
N SER A 217 9.51 19.72 -22.32
CA SER A 217 9.30 21.04 -22.90
C SER A 217 9.05 22.14 -21.84
N GLU A 218 8.31 21.81 -20.78
CA GLU A 218 8.13 22.71 -19.63
C GLU A 218 9.45 22.94 -18.90
N GLY A 219 10.25 21.88 -18.71
CA GLY A 219 11.59 21.96 -18.13
C GLY A 219 12.55 22.85 -18.94
N GLU A 220 12.60 22.67 -20.26
CA GLU A 220 13.40 23.49 -21.16
C GLU A 220 12.96 24.96 -21.12
N LYS A 221 11.67 25.22 -21.22
CA LYS A 221 11.11 26.58 -21.10
C LYS A 221 11.48 27.22 -19.75
N GLN A 222 11.34 26.49 -18.65
CA GLN A 222 11.67 27.02 -17.34
C GLN A 222 13.17 27.27 -17.18
N ALA A 223 14.01 26.39 -17.75
CA ALA A 223 15.47 26.58 -17.77
C ALA A 223 15.86 27.86 -18.56
N GLU A 224 15.24 28.09 -19.72
CA GLU A 224 15.47 29.30 -20.52
C GLU A 224 15.02 30.57 -19.79
N ILE A 225 13.86 30.56 -19.16
CA ILE A 225 13.40 31.68 -18.34
C ILE A 225 14.36 31.96 -17.18
N ASN A 226 14.78 30.93 -16.46
CA ASN A 226 15.71 31.06 -15.34
C ASN A 226 17.08 31.58 -15.80
N ALA A 227 17.57 31.14 -16.97
CA ALA A 227 18.81 31.64 -17.57
C ALA A 227 18.73 33.12 -17.95
N ALA A 228 17.62 33.52 -18.59
CA ALA A 228 17.37 34.92 -18.95
C ALA A 228 17.21 35.82 -17.70
N GLU A 229 16.54 35.36 -16.67
CA GLU A 229 16.43 36.09 -15.40
C GLU A 229 17.79 36.22 -14.69
N ALA A 230 18.61 35.15 -14.70
CA ALA A 230 19.96 35.18 -14.13
C ALA A 230 20.85 36.16 -14.86
N GLU A 231 20.82 36.18 -16.22
CA GLU A 231 21.58 37.13 -17.05
C GLU A 231 21.15 38.57 -16.80
N LYS A 232 19.83 38.82 -16.76
CA LYS A 232 19.29 40.15 -16.41
C LYS A 232 19.78 40.60 -15.03
N GLN A 233 19.70 39.72 -14.04
CA GLN A 233 20.15 40.06 -12.68
C GLN A 233 21.65 40.32 -12.60
N ALA A 234 22.43 39.50 -13.30
CA ALA A 234 23.90 39.70 -13.41
C ALA A 234 24.23 41.06 -14.05
N ASN A 235 23.56 41.43 -15.14
CA ASN A 235 23.73 42.71 -15.80
C ASN A 235 23.34 43.91 -14.92
N ILE A 236 22.24 43.80 -14.17
CA ILE A 236 21.83 44.83 -13.21
C ILE A 236 22.88 45.01 -12.11
N LEU A 237 23.29 43.88 -11.47
CA LEU A 237 24.30 43.91 -10.40
C LEU A 237 25.65 44.46 -10.88
N LYS A 238 26.05 44.13 -12.11
CA LYS A 238 27.26 44.68 -12.73
C LYS A 238 27.16 46.17 -12.94
N ALA A 239 26.04 46.65 -13.50
CA ALA A 239 25.81 48.08 -13.72
C ALA A 239 25.73 48.88 -12.38
N GLU A 240 25.07 48.33 -11.37
CA GLU A 240 25.03 48.88 -10.02
C GLU A 240 26.43 48.91 -9.37
N GLY A 241 27.18 47.83 -9.53
CA GLY A 241 28.56 47.74 -9.05
C GLY A 241 29.49 48.78 -9.72
N GLU A 242 29.41 48.94 -11.04
CA GLU A 242 30.15 49.96 -11.79
C GLU A 242 29.72 51.38 -11.39
N ALA A 243 28.43 51.61 -11.21
CA ALA A 243 27.93 52.93 -10.74
C ALA A 243 28.44 53.25 -9.32
N LYS A 244 28.35 52.29 -8.39
CA LYS A 244 28.89 52.45 -7.02
C LYS A 244 30.43 52.66 -7.04
N ALA A 245 31.14 51.92 -7.86
CA ALA A 245 32.60 52.08 -8.00
C ALA A 245 32.95 53.46 -8.47
N LYS A 246 32.24 54.03 -9.48
CA LYS A 246 32.47 55.39 -9.97
C LYS A 246 32.16 56.46 -8.92
N VAL A 247 31.07 56.28 -8.14
CA VAL A 247 30.73 57.19 -7.05
C VAL A 247 31.81 57.17 -5.98
N LEU A 248 32.21 56.00 -5.50
CA LEU A 248 33.28 55.84 -4.52
C LEU A 248 34.62 56.41 -4.99
N GLN A 249 34.96 56.20 -6.29
CA GLN A 249 36.16 56.79 -6.88
C GLN A 249 36.08 58.32 -6.89
N ALA A 250 34.93 58.89 -7.31
CA ALA A 250 34.75 60.37 -7.32
C ALA A 250 34.76 60.92 -5.89
N GLU A 251 34.20 60.26 -4.90
CA GLU A 251 34.28 60.66 -3.48
C GLU A 251 35.72 60.60 -2.96
N ALA A 252 36.47 59.58 -3.31
CA ALA A 252 37.86 59.43 -2.96
C ALA A 252 38.73 60.49 -3.62
N GLU A 253 38.50 60.79 -4.89
CA GLU A 253 39.17 61.86 -5.64
C GLU A 253 38.84 63.27 -5.02
N ALA A 254 37.55 63.51 -4.73
CA ALA A 254 37.14 64.75 -4.09
C ALA A 254 37.77 64.92 -2.70
N THR A 255 37.89 63.85 -1.91
CA THR A 255 38.56 63.86 -0.63
C THR A 255 40.07 64.11 -0.75
N ALA A 256 40.71 63.45 -1.72
CA ALA A 256 42.13 63.67 -2.04
C ALA A 256 42.40 65.12 -2.47
N ILE A 257 41.53 65.63 -3.34
CA ILE A 257 41.63 67.05 -3.80
C ILE A 257 41.47 68.01 -2.62
N ARG A 258 40.51 67.76 -1.72
CA ARG A 258 40.29 68.59 -0.52
C ARG A 258 41.48 68.57 0.42
N ASN A 259 42.05 67.38 0.69
CA ASN A 259 43.24 67.25 1.54
C ASN A 259 44.47 67.92 0.93
N ILE A 260 44.63 67.85 -0.39
CA ILE A 260 45.71 68.51 -1.09
C ILE A 260 45.51 70.04 -1.09
N ALA A 261 44.27 70.52 -1.31
CA ALA A 261 43.95 71.92 -1.27
C ALA A 261 44.23 72.55 0.10
N GLU A 262 43.86 71.87 1.18
CA GLU A 262 44.19 72.31 2.55
C GLU A 262 45.71 72.36 2.80
N ALA A 263 46.42 71.32 2.41
CA ALA A 263 47.90 71.24 2.58
C ALA A 263 48.69 72.28 1.74
N VAL A 264 48.16 72.69 0.61
CA VAL A 264 48.85 73.67 -0.32
C VAL A 264 48.43 75.09 0.06
N ALA A 265 47.21 75.32 0.53
CA ALA A 265 46.75 76.64 1.00
C ALA A 265 47.61 77.18 2.14
N ASP A 266 48.05 76.32 3.05
CA ASP A 266 48.95 76.64 4.17
C ASP A 266 50.33 77.16 3.71
N ARG A 267 50.72 76.97 2.44
CA ARG A 267 52.03 77.36 1.86
C ARG A 267 51.95 78.44 0.78
N GLY A 268 50.74 79.02 0.57
CA GLY A 268 50.57 80.13 -0.37
C GLY A 268 50.62 79.79 -1.86
N ALA A 269 50.55 78.50 -2.22
CA ALA A 269 50.55 78.05 -3.62
C ALA A 269 49.12 77.82 -4.09
N ASP A 270 48.89 77.93 -5.43
CA ASP A 270 47.55 77.70 -6.01
C ASP A 270 47.27 76.18 -6.13
N PRO A 271 46.27 75.60 -5.38
CA PRO A 271 46.00 74.20 -5.43
C PRO A 271 45.55 73.66 -6.80
N VAL A 272 44.93 74.52 -7.62
CA VAL A 272 44.42 74.13 -8.97
C VAL A 272 45.59 73.85 -9.94
N ASN A 273 46.63 74.67 -9.92
CA ASN A 273 47.80 74.47 -10.74
C ASN A 273 48.60 73.23 -10.37
N TYR A 274 48.67 72.90 -9.06
CA TYR A 274 49.29 71.67 -8.59
C TYR A 274 48.54 70.40 -9.07
N LEU A 275 47.25 70.40 -8.98
CA LEU A 275 46.39 69.28 -9.39
C LEU A 275 46.44 69.07 -10.90
N LEU A 276 46.41 70.13 -11.70
CA LEU A 276 46.58 70.11 -13.15
C LEU A 276 47.93 69.51 -13.53
N ALA A 277 49.00 69.90 -12.86
CA ALA A 277 50.34 69.36 -13.12
C ALA A 277 50.47 67.87 -12.79
N VAL A 278 49.90 67.42 -11.64
CA VAL A 278 49.87 66.00 -11.24
C VAL A 278 49.07 65.17 -12.27
N LYS A 279 47.88 65.64 -12.64
CA LYS A 279 47.00 64.96 -13.59
C LYS A 279 47.66 64.87 -14.99
N TYR A 280 48.37 65.90 -15.37
CA TYR A 280 49.15 65.93 -16.65
C TYR A 280 50.31 64.93 -16.66
N ILE A 281 50.99 64.83 -15.52
CA ILE A 281 52.09 63.83 -15.37
C ILE A 281 51.54 62.41 -15.35
N GLU A 282 50.37 62.15 -14.71
CA GLU A 282 49.71 60.89 -14.73
C GLU A 282 49.34 60.46 -16.17
N THR A 283 48.67 61.38 -16.89
CA THR A 283 48.30 61.14 -18.31
C THR A 283 49.51 60.88 -19.21
N LEU A 284 50.57 61.64 -19.00
CA LEU A 284 51.88 61.42 -19.74
C LEU A 284 52.47 60.04 -19.40
N LYS A 285 52.38 59.58 -18.16
CA LYS A 285 52.84 58.27 -17.73
C LYS A 285 52.05 57.15 -18.38
N GLU A 286 50.72 57.30 -18.49
CA GLU A 286 49.87 56.38 -19.19
C GLU A 286 50.12 56.29 -20.68
N VAL A 287 50.34 57.45 -21.31
CA VAL A 287 50.72 57.54 -22.75
C VAL A 287 52.13 57.00 -23.03
N ALA A 288 53.05 57.23 -22.12
CA ALA A 288 54.45 56.73 -22.26
C ALA A 288 54.52 55.19 -21.93
N GLY A 289 53.65 54.67 -21.09
CA GLY A 289 53.61 53.22 -20.72
C GLY A 289 52.97 52.35 -21.81
N GLY A 290 52.29 52.88 -22.80
CA GLY A 290 51.61 52.13 -23.84
C GLY A 290 52.59 51.49 -24.84
N GLN A 291 52.52 50.22 -25.09
CA GLN A 291 53.40 49.41 -26.00
C GLN A 291 53.22 49.72 -27.49
N GLN A 292 52.55 50.79 -27.89
CA GLN A 292 52.38 51.19 -29.29
C GLN A 292 52.98 52.58 -29.51
N ASN A 293 53.88 52.73 -30.54
CA ASN A 293 54.44 54.01 -30.98
C ASN A 293 53.32 54.96 -31.39
N LYS A 294 52.97 55.89 -30.48
CA LYS A 294 52.05 56.99 -30.77
C LYS A 294 52.77 58.29 -30.76
N THR A 295 52.64 59.08 -31.85
CA THR A 295 53.12 60.40 -31.92
C THR A 295 52.14 61.34 -31.19
N VAL A 296 52.58 61.93 -30.10
CA VAL A 296 51.76 62.82 -29.28
C VAL A 296 52.02 64.26 -29.68
N TYR A 297 51.02 64.96 -30.20
CA TYR A 297 51.12 66.39 -30.48
C TYR A 297 50.79 67.18 -29.21
N LEU A 298 51.74 67.83 -28.64
CA LEU A 298 51.52 68.68 -27.49
C LEU A 298 51.21 70.11 -27.97
N PRO A 299 50.08 70.74 -27.51
CA PRO A 299 49.82 72.16 -27.83
C PRO A 299 50.88 73.05 -27.19
N TYR A 300 51.19 74.18 -27.84
CA TYR A 300 52.22 75.13 -27.42
C TYR A 300 51.97 75.65 -25.97
N GLU A 301 50.74 75.75 -25.54
CA GLU A 301 50.38 76.17 -24.18
C GLU A 301 50.85 75.18 -23.10
N ALA A 302 51.12 73.94 -23.42
CA ALA A 302 51.65 72.95 -22.47
C ALA A 302 53.10 73.26 -22.05
N SER A 303 53.83 74.02 -22.81
CA SER A 303 55.17 74.43 -22.45
C SER A 303 55.19 75.48 -21.31
N ASN A 304 54.15 76.26 -21.16
CA ASN A 304 53.98 77.20 -20.01
C ASN A 304 53.68 76.46 -18.68
N LEU A 305 53.00 75.33 -18.74
CA LEU A 305 52.78 74.50 -17.57
C LEU A 305 54.07 73.78 -17.12
N LEU A 306 54.91 73.40 -18.03
CA LEU A 306 56.25 72.85 -17.73
C LEU A 306 57.19 73.90 -17.15
N GLY A 307 57.08 75.19 -17.58
CA GLY A 307 57.81 76.32 -16.99
C GLY A 307 57.43 76.64 -15.52
N SER A 308 56.16 76.37 -15.15
CA SER A 308 55.67 76.47 -13.72
C SER A 308 56.22 75.36 -12.83
N LEU A 309 56.55 74.18 -13.39
CA LEU A 309 57.28 73.11 -12.68
C LEU A 309 58.71 73.48 -12.33
N GLY A 310 59.38 74.36 -13.10
CA GLY A 310 60.68 74.94 -12.79
C GLY A 310 60.63 75.81 -11.53
N GLY A 311 59.51 76.54 -11.30
CA GLY A 311 59.28 77.31 -10.11
C GLY A 311 59.05 76.51 -8.84
N ILE A 312 58.54 75.25 -8.98
CA ILE A 312 58.34 74.30 -7.86
C ILE A 312 59.71 73.77 -7.40
N LYS A 313 60.72 73.59 -8.30
CA LYS A 313 62.11 73.21 -7.94
C LYS A 313 62.77 74.25 -7.06
N ASP A 314 62.51 75.51 -7.36
CA ASP A 314 63.06 76.64 -6.58
C ASP A 314 62.39 76.84 -5.24
N MET A 315 61.16 76.36 -5.06
CA MET A 315 60.45 76.34 -3.79
C MET A 315 60.88 75.23 -2.84
N PHE A 316 61.46 74.12 -3.34
CA PHE A 316 61.94 73.00 -2.54
C PHE A 316 63.50 72.90 -2.44
N GLY A 317 64.20 73.83 -3.03
CA GLY A 317 65.62 73.95 -2.96
C GLY A 317 66.10 75.00 -2.00
N LYS A 318 65.99 74.66 -0.69
CA LYS A 318 66.91 75.11 0.36
C LYS A 318 66.90 74.10 1.46
#